data_7db5c425fe5dd94c5b8b1b7002d9d526
#
_entry.id   7db5c425fe5dd94c5b8b1b7002d9d526
#
_cell.length_a   1.000
_cell.length_b   1.000
_cell.length_c   1.000
_cell.angle_alpha   90.00
_cell.angle_beta   90.00
_cell.angle_gamma   90.00
#
_symmetry.space_group_name_H-M   'P 1'
#
loop_
_entity.id
_entity.type
_entity.pdbx_description
1 polymer ?
#
loop_
_entity_poly.entity_id
_entity_poly.type
_entity_poly.pdbx_seq_one_letter_code
_entity_poly.pdbx_strand_id
1 'polypeptide(L)'
;IISRDNGPVVDDGYKDQAVELLGDHKPGGEYRGGKYSIYEAGTRVPCIWRWPGQIKPGVSDALLCQIDWFATFAQMLNQSLPEGAAPDSRPMKAAWMGKEKKGRDYLVLQNAQNNLSITDGRWKYVRPGQGPAYNKTVNIELGNSMEPQLYDLKKDVGEKNNLAKEQPKRVQQLSTELEKVVDGRYGLPLY
;
A
#
# COMPACT_ATOMS: atom_id res chain seq x y z
N ILE A 1 -13.92 -6.06 12.14
CA ILE A 1 -13.00 -5.64 11.06
C ILE A 1 -12.80 -6.82 10.14
N ILE A 2 -12.89 -6.60 8.84
CA ILE A 2 -12.58 -7.56 7.79
C ILE A 2 -11.53 -6.92 6.91
N SER A 3 -10.40 -7.58 6.70
CA SER A 3 -9.30 -7.12 5.85
C SER A 3 -8.47 -8.31 5.36
N ARG A 4 -7.44 -8.01 4.59
CA ARG A 4 -6.40 -8.94 4.11
C ARG A 4 -5.03 -8.37 4.45
N ASP A 5 -4.02 -9.22 4.51
CA ASP A 5 -2.62 -8.85 4.77
C ASP A 5 -1.91 -8.33 3.50
N ASN A 6 -2.24 -8.88 2.34
CA ASN A 6 -1.67 -8.52 1.04
C ASN A 6 -2.67 -8.72 -0.11
N GLY A 7 -2.26 -8.32 -1.29
CA GLY A 7 -3.02 -8.52 -2.52
C GLY A 7 -3.15 -9.98 -2.96
N PRO A 8 -3.95 -10.26 -4.00
CA PRO A 8 -4.22 -11.62 -4.45
C PRO A 8 -3.01 -12.27 -5.11
N VAL A 9 -2.95 -13.59 -4.98
CA VAL A 9 -2.15 -14.50 -5.80
C VAL A 9 -3.05 -15.66 -6.17
N VAL A 10 -3.04 -16.05 -7.44
CA VAL A 10 -3.85 -17.16 -7.95
C VAL A 10 -2.98 -18.40 -8.12
N ASP A 11 -1.84 -18.23 -8.78
CA ASP A 11 -0.85 -19.29 -8.99
C ASP A 11 0.22 -19.20 -7.91
N ASP A 12 0.00 -19.83 -6.76
CA ASP A 12 0.92 -19.86 -5.64
C ASP A 12 1.66 -21.19 -5.47
N GLY A 13 1.51 -22.06 -6.47
CA GLY A 13 2.13 -23.40 -6.51
C GLY A 13 1.33 -24.49 -5.82
N TYR A 14 0.16 -24.20 -5.24
CA TYR A 14 -0.73 -25.21 -4.70
C TYR A 14 -1.56 -25.89 -5.81
N LYS A 15 -1.84 -27.17 -5.63
CA LYS A 15 -2.69 -27.95 -6.55
C LYS A 15 -4.15 -27.91 -6.07
N ASP A 16 -4.71 -26.72 -5.99
CA ASP A 16 -6.06 -26.45 -5.48
C ASP A 16 -7.05 -26.07 -6.59
N GLN A 17 -6.61 -26.12 -7.85
CA GLN A 17 -7.37 -25.75 -9.04
C GLN A 17 -7.73 -24.25 -9.09
N ALA A 18 -7.04 -23.40 -8.32
CA ALA A 18 -7.35 -21.98 -8.29
C ALA A 18 -7.16 -21.32 -9.67
N VAL A 19 -6.15 -21.71 -10.42
CA VAL A 19 -5.88 -21.21 -11.77
C VAL A 19 -6.94 -21.72 -12.77
N GLU A 20 -7.24 -23.02 -12.74
CA GLU A 20 -8.17 -23.66 -13.66
C GLU A 20 -9.62 -23.21 -13.47
N LEU A 21 -10.01 -22.95 -12.22
CA LEU A 21 -11.38 -22.55 -11.87
C LEU A 21 -11.60 -21.04 -11.87
N LEU A 22 -10.54 -20.25 -12.08
CA LEU A 22 -10.61 -18.77 -12.02
C LEU A 22 -11.60 -18.19 -13.05
N GLY A 23 -11.66 -18.77 -14.26
CA GLY A 23 -12.48 -18.27 -15.35
C GLY A 23 -12.11 -16.79 -15.67
N ASP A 24 -13.13 -15.96 -15.88
CA ASP A 24 -12.96 -14.53 -16.16
C ASP A 24 -12.79 -13.67 -14.90
N HIS A 25 -12.77 -14.27 -13.71
CA HIS A 25 -12.63 -13.53 -12.47
C HIS A 25 -11.24 -12.88 -12.37
N LYS A 26 -11.20 -11.59 -11.99
CA LYS A 26 -9.99 -10.82 -11.78
C LYS A 26 -9.87 -10.46 -10.28
N PRO A 27 -9.12 -11.22 -9.48
CA PRO A 27 -9.03 -11.00 -8.04
C PRO A 27 -8.50 -9.62 -7.63
N GLY A 28 -7.62 -9.02 -8.44
CA GLY A 28 -7.13 -7.65 -8.29
C GLY A 28 -8.05 -6.58 -8.88
N GLY A 29 -9.15 -6.96 -9.55
CA GLY A 29 -10.01 -6.02 -10.27
C GLY A 29 -9.27 -5.27 -11.37
N GLU A 30 -9.31 -3.94 -11.32
CA GLU A 30 -8.60 -3.05 -12.27
C GLU A 30 -7.16 -2.73 -11.84
N TYR A 31 -6.80 -3.09 -10.62
CA TYR A 31 -5.46 -2.83 -10.08
C TYR A 31 -4.42 -3.75 -10.69
N ARG A 32 -3.22 -3.19 -10.95
CA ARG A 32 -2.08 -3.91 -11.50
C ARG A 32 -1.30 -4.67 -10.44
N GLY A 33 -0.67 -5.79 -10.83
CA GLY A 33 0.15 -6.62 -9.96
C GLY A 33 -0.66 -7.62 -9.13
N GLY A 34 -0.20 -7.89 -7.94
CA GLY A 34 -0.76 -8.84 -6.98
C GLY A 34 0.17 -9.00 -5.80
N LYS A 35 0.04 -10.06 -5.02
CA LYS A 35 0.97 -10.39 -3.92
C LYS A 35 2.42 -10.25 -4.40
N TYR A 36 3.30 -9.68 -3.58
CA TYR A 36 4.71 -9.38 -3.85
C TYR A 36 4.97 -8.10 -4.66
N SER A 37 3.97 -7.54 -5.34
CA SER A 37 4.12 -6.39 -6.24
C SER A 37 4.19 -5.06 -5.48
N ILE A 38 4.90 -4.08 -6.08
CA ILE A 38 4.84 -2.68 -5.62
C ILE A 38 3.59 -1.96 -6.15
N TYR A 39 2.92 -2.50 -7.16
CA TYR A 39 1.69 -1.95 -7.72
C TYR A 39 0.49 -2.09 -6.79
N GLU A 40 -0.58 -1.36 -7.07
CA GLU A 40 -1.75 -1.26 -6.18
C GLU A 40 -2.36 -2.61 -5.79
N ALA A 41 -2.48 -3.57 -6.73
CA ALA A 41 -3.03 -4.88 -6.37
C ALA A 41 -2.17 -5.66 -5.36
N GLY A 42 -0.90 -5.28 -5.15
CA GLY A 42 -0.04 -5.92 -4.14
C GLY A 42 -0.34 -5.48 -2.72
N THR A 43 -0.81 -4.24 -2.54
CA THR A 43 -0.87 -3.59 -1.23
C THR A 43 -2.22 -2.98 -0.89
N ARG A 44 -3.05 -2.64 -1.91
CA ARG A 44 -4.40 -2.15 -1.70
C ARG A 44 -5.34 -3.32 -1.40
N VAL A 45 -5.71 -3.47 -0.15
CA VAL A 45 -6.55 -4.56 0.33
C VAL A 45 -7.93 -4.07 0.73
N PRO A 46 -8.98 -4.92 0.64
CA PRO A 46 -10.28 -4.60 1.21
C PRO A 46 -10.16 -4.32 2.70
N CYS A 47 -10.88 -3.30 3.19
CA CYS A 47 -10.95 -3.02 4.60
C CYS A 47 -12.35 -2.56 4.98
N ILE A 48 -13.04 -3.35 5.79
CA ILE A 48 -14.41 -3.10 6.23
C ILE A 48 -14.44 -3.05 7.75
N TRP A 49 -14.87 -1.91 8.28
CA TRP A 49 -15.09 -1.73 9.70
C TRP A 49 -16.58 -1.64 9.98
N ARG A 50 -17.05 -2.49 10.89
CA ARG A 50 -18.41 -2.47 11.36
C ARG A 50 -18.46 -2.38 12.88
N TRP A 51 -19.08 -1.34 13.39
CA TRP A 51 -19.31 -1.14 14.83
C TRP A 51 -20.67 -0.47 15.03
N PRO A 52 -21.74 -1.28 15.26
CA PRO A 52 -23.09 -0.75 15.41
C PRO A 52 -23.17 0.32 16.50
N GLY A 53 -23.88 1.40 16.22
CA GLY A 53 -24.03 2.53 17.13
C GLY A 53 -22.81 3.47 17.19
N GLN A 54 -21.65 3.10 16.65
CA GLN A 54 -20.43 3.90 16.68
C GLN A 54 -19.99 4.37 15.29
N ILE A 55 -20.12 3.52 14.26
CA ILE A 55 -19.76 3.83 12.88
C ILE A 55 -21.01 3.86 12.03
N LYS A 56 -21.26 4.99 11.35
CA LYS A 56 -22.35 5.11 10.37
C LYS A 56 -21.95 4.41 9.06
N PRO A 57 -22.90 3.79 8.35
CA PRO A 57 -22.63 3.26 7.01
C PRO A 57 -22.08 4.34 6.08
N GLY A 58 -21.05 4.00 5.31
CA GLY A 58 -20.42 4.91 4.37
C GLY A 58 -19.14 4.35 3.78
N VAL A 59 -18.51 5.10 2.88
CA VAL A 59 -17.21 4.82 2.28
C VAL A 59 -16.26 5.96 2.63
N SER A 60 -15.00 5.63 2.86
CA SER A 60 -13.94 6.59 3.16
C SER A 60 -12.78 6.42 2.18
N ASP A 61 -12.32 7.54 1.63
CA ASP A 61 -11.12 7.63 0.78
C ASP A 61 -9.87 8.03 1.59
N ALA A 62 -9.96 8.05 2.91
CA ALA A 62 -8.83 8.36 3.78
C ALA A 62 -7.67 7.38 3.53
N LEU A 63 -6.46 7.91 3.35
CA LEU A 63 -5.26 7.10 3.19
C LEU A 63 -4.90 6.46 4.54
N LEU A 64 -5.18 5.18 4.70
CA LEU A 64 -5.02 4.42 5.93
C LEU A 64 -4.17 3.17 5.69
N CYS A 65 -3.49 2.72 6.73
CA CYS A 65 -2.68 1.51 6.70
C CYS A 65 -2.94 0.65 7.94
N GLN A 66 -2.86 -0.66 7.78
CA GLN A 66 -3.07 -1.61 8.88
C GLN A 66 -2.05 -1.44 10.02
N ILE A 67 -0.85 -0.95 9.71
CA ILE A 67 0.15 -0.62 10.75
C ILE A 67 -0.38 0.41 11.76
N ASP A 68 -1.39 1.21 11.41
CA ASP A 68 -2.01 2.20 12.27
C ASP A 68 -2.97 1.60 13.31
N TRP A 69 -3.34 0.35 13.15
CA TRP A 69 -4.29 -0.29 14.08
C TRP A 69 -3.73 -0.34 15.50
N PHE A 70 -2.44 -0.60 15.68
CA PHE A 70 -1.84 -0.71 17.00
C PHE A 70 -1.99 0.59 17.79
N ALA A 71 -1.52 1.73 17.26
CA ALA A 71 -1.68 3.03 17.90
C ALA A 71 -3.14 3.46 18.00
N THR A 72 -3.96 3.12 17.01
CA THR A 72 -5.39 3.43 17.00
C THR A 72 -6.14 2.68 18.10
N PHE A 73 -5.87 1.40 18.30
CA PHE A 73 -6.49 0.62 19.38
C PHE A 73 -6.02 1.09 20.75
N ALA A 74 -4.74 1.40 20.91
CA ALA A 74 -4.24 2.02 22.15
C ALA A 74 -5.00 3.32 22.46
N GLN A 75 -5.17 4.19 21.47
CA GLN A 75 -5.97 5.41 21.61
C GLN A 75 -7.44 5.13 21.96
N MET A 76 -8.05 4.11 21.36
CA MET A 76 -9.44 3.72 21.65
C MET A 76 -9.61 3.22 23.09
N LEU A 77 -8.60 2.56 23.61
CA LEU A 77 -8.58 1.98 24.96
C LEU A 77 -8.00 2.94 26.01
N ASN A 78 -7.64 4.18 25.63
CA ASN A 78 -6.96 5.17 26.48
C ASN A 78 -5.67 4.60 27.11
N GLN A 79 -4.92 3.80 26.34
CA GLN A 79 -3.63 3.26 26.75
C GLN A 79 -2.50 4.03 26.07
N SER A 80 -1.44 4.31 26.82
CA SER A 80 -0.18 4.82 26.26
C SER A 80 0.64 3.66 25.69
N LEU A 81 1.32 3.92 24.58
CA LEU A 81 2.28 2.96 24.04
C LEU A 81 3.62 3.11 24.77
N PRO A 82 4.34 2.01 25.01
CA PRO A 82 5.72 2.07 25.46
C PRO A 82 6.59 2.87 24.50
N GLU A 83 7.62 3.52 24.99
CA GLU A 83 8.58 4.26 24.17
C GLU A 83 9.21 3.32 23.13
N GLY A 84 9.28 3.78 21.88
CA GLY A 84 9.80 2.99 20.76
C GLY A 84 8.87 1.88 20.24
N ALA A 85 7.72 1.64 20.87
CA ALA A 85 6.77 0.64 20.37
C ALA A 85 6.07 1.13 19.10
N ALA A 86 6.09 0.29 18.05
CA ALA A 86 5.43 0.53 16.77
C ALA A 86 5.71 1.95 16.19
N PRO A 87 6.97 2.32 15.92
CA PRO A 87 7.38 3.67 15.53
C PRO A 87 6.67 4.18 14.26
N ASP A 88 6.15 3.26 13.44
CA ASP A 88 5.44 3.57 12.20
C ASP A 88 3.93 3.73 12.38
N SER A 89 3.39 3.25 13.49
CA SER A 89 1.96 3.28 13.78
C SER A 89 1.51 4.67 14.23
N ARG A 90 0.44 5.17 13.64
CA ARG A 90 -0.16 6.47 13.96
C ARG A 90 -1.58 6.29 14.49
N PRO A 91 -1.99 7.05 15.53
CA PRO A 91 -3.36 7.00 16.04
C PRO A 91 -4.31 7.67 15.05
N MET A 92 -5.08 6.89 14.31
CA MET A 92 -5.99 7.34 13.24
C MET A 92 -7.47 7.06 13.59
N LYS A 93 -7.83 7.07 14.90
CA LYS A 93 -9.18 6.72 15.37
C LYS A 93 -10.30 7.45 14.63
N ALA A 94 -10.18 8.76 14.44
CA ALA A 94 -11.23 9.55 13.80
C ALA A 94 -11.46 9.13 12.34
N ALA A 95 -10.38 8.87 11.59
CA ALA A 95 -10.46 8.41 10.21
C ALA A 95 -11.00 6.97 10.10
N TRP A 96 -10.54 6.04 10.95
CA TRP A 96 -11.07 4.67 11.01
C TRP A 96 -12.53 4.61 11.42
N MET A 97 -12.99 5.55 12.25
CA MET A 97 -14.40 5.66 12.67
C MET A 97 -15.28 6.41 11.65
N GLY A 98 -14.71 6.83 10.50
CA GLY A 98 -15.43 7.58 9.48
C GLY A 98 -15.83 9.00 9.90
N LYS A 99 -15.19 9.56 10.94
CA LYS A 99 -15.42 10.92 11.45
C LYS A 99 -14.56 11.96 10.76
N GLU A 100 -13.46 11.54 10.17
CA GLU A 100 -12.55 12.37 9.37
C GLU A 100 -12.32 11.73 8.00
N LYS A 101 -12.22 12.60 6.97
CA LYS A 101 -11.90 12.17 5.61
C LYS A 101 -10.41 12.15 5.32
N LYS A 102 -9.61 12.76 6.19
CA LYS A 102 -8.16 12.81 6.05
C LYS A 102 -7.55 11.66 6.84
N GLY A 103 -6.72 10.87 6.14
CA GLY A 103 -5.83 9.87 6.72
C GLY A 103 -4.39 10.39 6.82
N ARG A 104 -3.43 9.54 6.48
CA ARG A 104 -2.02 9.91 6.36
C ARG A 104 -1.80 10.89 5.21
N ASP A 105 -0.83 11.79 5.34
CA ASP A 105 -0.39 12.63 4.22
C ASP A 105 0.35 11.80 3.17
N TYR A 106 1.15 10.82 3.62
CA TYR A 106 1.89 9.89 2.78
C TYR A 106 1.89 8.49 3.39
N LEU A 107 1.96 7.49 2.52
CA LEU A 107 2.16 6.09 2.87
C LEU A 107 3.32 5.52 2.06
N VAL A 108 4.30 4.96 2.76
CA VAL A 108 5.42 4.23 2.14
C VAL A 108 5.08 2.75 2.11
N LEU A 109 5.29 2.12 0.97
CA LEU A 109 5.02 0.73 0.70
C LEU A 109 6.29 0.05 0.20
N GLN A 110 6.42 -1.24 0.50
CA GLN A 110 7.57 -2.06 0.12
C GLN A 110 7.09 -3.33 -0.59
N ASN A 111 7.77 -3.72 -1.65
CA ASN A 111 7.53 -5.01 -2.30
C ASN A 111 8.43 -6.11 -1.72
N ALA A 112 8.25 -7.33 -2.21
CA ALA A 112 9.01 -8.50 -1.76
C ALA A 112 10.53 -8.44 -2.06
N GLN A 113 10.99 -7.52 -2.91
CA GLN A 113 12.40 -7.29 -3.24
C GLN A 113 12.97 -6.03 -2.56
N ASN A 114 12.32 -5.56 -1.49
CA ASN A 114 12.73 -4.38 -0.74
C ASN A 114 12.74 -3.07 -1.57
N ASN A 115 12.06 -3.04 -2.72
CA ASN A 115 11.86 -1.78 -3.42
C ASN A 115 10.75 -0.97 -2.75
N LEU A 116 10.86 0.34 -2.75
CA LEU A 116 9.96 1.25 -2.06
C LEU A 116 9.16 2.10 -3.03
N SER A 117 7.95 2.39 -2.61
CA SER A 117 7.11 3.44 -3.21
C SER A 117 6.52 4.33 -2.13
N ILE A 118 6.10 5.53 -2.52
CA ILE A 118 5.37 6.47 -1.68
C ILE A 118 4.12 6.96 -2.41
N THR A 119 3.03 7.10 -1.68
CA THR A 119 1.78 7.64 -2.22
C THR A 119 1.16 8.66 -1.27
N ASP A 120 0.50 9.68 -1.84
CA ASP A 120 -0.38 10.63 -1.16
C ASP A 120 -1.88 10.27 -1.31
N GLY A 121 -2.15 9.06 -1.82
CA GLY A 121 -3.50 8.58 -2.15
C GLY A 121 -3.96 8.93 -3.56
N ARG A 122 -3.30 9.84 -4.23
CA ARG A 122 -3.52 10.18 -5.65
C ARG A 122 -2.30 9.88 -6.50
N TRP A 123 -1.14 10.42 -6.11
CA TRP A 123 0.11 10.21 -6.83
C TRP A 123 0.91 9.10 -6.15
N LYS A 124 1.44 8.20 -6.95
CA LYS A 124 2.32 7.15 -6.47
C LYS A 124 3.64 7.21 -7.22
N TYR A 125 4.70 7.36 -6.46
CA TYR A 125 6.06 7.28 -6.95
C TYR A 125 6.68 5.96 -6.52
N VAL A 126 7.30 5.26 -7.48
CA VAL A 126 8.13 4.08 -7.23
C VAL A 126 9.57 4.45 -7.54
N ARG A 127 10.45 4.31 -6.55
CA ARG A 127 11.86 4.62 -6.74
C ARG A 127 12.52 3.61 -7.69
N PRO A 128 13.60 4.01 -8.42
CA PRO A 128 14.44 3.06 -9.14
C PRO A 128 14.93 1.95 -8.21
N GLY A 129 14.90 0.72 -8.67
CA GLY A 129 15.32 -0.42 -7.86
C GLY A 129 15.74 -1.59 -8.73
N GLN A 130 16.70 -2.36 -8.21
CA GLN A 130 17.12 -3.60 -8.83
C GLN A 130 16.13 -4.73 -8.52
N GLY A 131 16.15 -5.77 -9.34
CA GLY A 131 15.31 -6.94 -9.18
C GLY A 131 14.48 -7.22 -10.43
N PRO A 132 13.85 -8.39 -10.48
CA PRO A 132 13.03 -8.77 -11.62
C PRO A 132 11.76 -7.90 -11.69
N ALA A 133 11.40 -7.48 -12.90
CA ALA A 133 10.13 -6.78 -13.14
C ALA A 133 8.92 -7.71 -12.99
N TYR A 134 9.14 -9.03 -13.08
CA TYR A 134 8.11 -10.06 -13.13
C TYR A 134 8.53 -11.31 -12.38
N ASN A 135 7.62 -11.87 -11.59
CA ASN A 135 7.79 -13.17 -10.95
C ASN A 135 7.08 -14.25 -11.80
N LYS A 136 7.87 -15.05 -12.49
CA LYS A 136 7.36 -16.11 -13.39
C LYS A 136 6.68 -17.26 -12.63
N THR A 137 7.11 -17.52 -11.39
CA THR A 137 6.59 -18.64 -10.59
C THR A 137 5.12 -18.46 -10.22
N VAL A 138 4.74 -17.22 -9.93
CA VAL A 138 3.37 -16.87 -9.52
C VAL A 138 2.65 -15.98 -10.54
N ASN A 139 3.24 -15.80 -11.72
CA ASN A 139 2.69 -15.03 -12.83
C ASN A 139 2.28 -13.59 -12.44
N ILE A 140 3.14 -12.87 -11.71
CA ILE A 140 2.85 -11.54 -11.19
C ILE A 140 3.93 -10.52 -11.58
N GLU A 141 3.51 -9.33 -12.03
CA GLU A 141 4.37 -8.18 -12.21
C GLU A 141 4.78 -7.61 -10.85
N LEU A 142 6.08 -7.49 -10.60
CA LEU A 142 6.62 -6.99 -9.33
C LEU A 142 6.83 -5.48 -9.31
N GLY A 143 6.95 -4.87 -10.49
CA GLY A 143 7.10 -3.43 -10.66
C GLY A 143 8.51 -2.88 -10.41
N ASN A 144 9.53 -3.73 -10.32
CA ASN A 144 10.92 -3.25 -10.25
C ASN A 144 11.36 -2.70 -11.61
N SER A 145 12.05 -1.55 -11.58
CA SER A 145 12.60 -0.87 -12.74
C SER A 145 13.81 -0.04 -12.35
N MET A 146 14.81 0.05 -13.23
CA MET A 146 15.96 0.95 -13.07
C MET A 146 15.57 2.43 -13.28
N GLU A 147 14.41 2.68 -13.89
CA GLU A 147 13.87 4.02 -14.11
C GLU A 147 12.81 4.35 -13.04
N PRO A 148 12.67 5.63 -12.64
CA PRO A 148 11.62 6.06 -11.74
C PRO A 148 10.25 5.87 -12.38
N GLN A 149 9.25 5.59 -11.56
CA GLN A 149 7.87 5.47 -12.03
C GLN A 149 6.97 6.42 -11.23
N LEU A 150 6.02 7.05 -11.92
CA LEU A 150 5.03 7.94 -11.32
C LEU A 150 3.66 7.70 -11.95
N TYR A 151 2.64 7.52 -11.12
CA TYR A 151 1.27 7.25 -11.54
C TYR A 151 0.27 8.21 -10.90
N ASP A 152 -0.73 8.66 -11.66
CA ASP A 152 -1.93 9.36 -11.13
C ASP A 152 -3.03 8.32 -10.90
N LEU A 153 -3.11 7.76 -9.70
CA LEU A 153 -4.03 6.68 -9.35
C LEU A 153 -5.51 7.05 -9.50
N LYS A 154 -5.86 8.34 -9.54
CA LYS A 154 -7.24 8.77 -9.80
C LYS A 154 -7.63 8.67 -11.28
N LYS A 155 -6.65 8.73 -12.18
CA LYS A 155 -6.87 8.67 -13.62
C LYS A 155 -6.44 7.34 -14.23
N ASP A 156 -5.54 6.65 -13.57
CA ASP A 156 -4.90 5.42 -14.02
C ASP A 156 -4.75 4.46 -12.83
N VAL A 157 -5.85 3.88 -12.41
CA VAL A 157 -5.90 2.91 -11.29
C VAL A 157 -5.10 1.64 -11.58
N GLY A 158 -4.89 1.35 -12.87
CA GLY A 158 -4.12 0.20 -13.35
C GLY A 158 -2.64 0.48 -13.56
N GLU A 159 -2.14 1.68 -13.20
CA GLU A 159 -0.70 2.03 -13.25
C GLU A 159 -0.05 1.70 -14.60
N LYS A 160 -0.74 2.05 -15.71
CA LYS A 160 -0.32 1.74 -17.08
C LYS A 160 0.55 2.83 -17.70
N ASN A 161 0.38 4.09 -17.26
CA ASN A 161 0.99 5.26 -17.85
C ASN A 161 2.02 5.85 -16.87
N ASN A 162 3.29 5.56 -17.07
CA ASN A 162 4.37 6.13 -16.28
C ASN A 162 4.60 7.61 -16.68
N LEU A 163 4.23 8.52 -15.80
CA LEU A 163 4.32 9.98 -15.98
C LEU A 163 5.63 10.58 -15.45
N ALA A 164 6.63 9.77 -15.07
CA ALA A 164 7.84 10.28 -14.42
C ALA A 164 8.60 11.29 -15.29
N LYS A 165 8.69 11.06 -16.59
CA LYS A 165 9.35 11.97 -17.55
C LYS A 165 8.57 13.27 -17.78
N GLU A 166 7.24 13.20 -17.70
CA GLU A 166 6.33 14.32 -17.95
C GLU A 166 6.15 15.20 -16.70
N GLN A 167 6.35 14.63 -15.51
CA GLN A 167 6.11 15.26 -14.22
C GLN A 167 7.35 15.28 -13.30
N PRO A 168 8.52 15.78 -13.76
CA PRO A 168 9.77 15.68 -12.99
C PRO A 168 9.70 16.42 -11.64
N LYS A 169 8.94 17.49 -11.53
CA LYS A 169 8.73 18.20 -10.25
C LYS A 169 7.96 17.34 -9.25
N ARG A 170 7.00 16.56 -9.71
CA ARG A 170 6.24 15.64 -8.84
C ARG A 170 7.11 14.46 -8.38
N VAL A 171 7.91 13.92 -9.30
CA VAL A 171 8.92 12.90 -8.96
C VAL A 171 9.86 13.43 -7.88
N GLN A 172 10.43 14.62 -8.05
CA GLN A 172 11.32 15.24 -7.06
C GLN A 172 10.63 15.45 -5.70
N GLN A 173 9.39 15.92 -5.69
CA GLN A 173 8.61 16.11 -4.46
C GLN A 173 8.45 14.78 -3.69
N LEU A 174 7.92 13.75 -4.36
CA LEU A 174 7.64 12.47 -3.72
C LEU A 174 8.90 11.69 -3.36
N SER A 175 9.95 11.76 -4.17
CA SER A 175 11.23 11.15 -3.82
C SER A 175 11.83 11.81 -2.58
N THR A 176 11.76 13.14 -2.46
CA THR A 176 12.24 13.85 -1.27
C THR A 176 11.45 13.45 -0.02
N GLU A 177 10.12 13.30 -0.11
CA GLU A 177 9.31 12.81 1.01
C GLU A 177 9.63 11.36 1.36
N LEU A 178 9.88 10.50 0.36
CA LEU A 178 10.31 9.13 0.59
C LEU A 178 11.65 9.09 1.34
N GLU A 179 12.64 9.85 0.90
CA GLU A 179 13.98 9.89 1.54
C GLU A 179 13.88 10.39 3.00
N LYS A 180 13.07 11.39 3.29
CA LYS A 180 12.83 11.82 4.70
C LYS A 180 12.32 10.67 5.58
N VAL A 181 11.44 9.83 5.06
CA VAL A 181 10.95 8.66 5.78
C VAL A 181 12.03 7.61 5.94
N VAL A 182 12.82 7.37 4.90
CA VAL A 182 13.94 6.42 4.90
C VAL A 182 15.05 6.89 5.86
N ASP A 183 15.54 8.11 5.70
CA ASP A 183 16.67 8.66 6.50
C ASP A 183 16.30 8.83 7.97
N GLY A 184 15.06 9.20 8.27
CA GLY A 184 14.58 9.35 9.65
C GLY A 184 14.49 8.02 10.43
N ARG A 185 14.61 6.88 9.75
CA ARG A 185 14.42 5.54 10.33
C ARG A 185 15.61 4.61 10.18
N TYR A 186 16.44 4.81 9.19
CA TYR A 186 17.53 3.90 8.85
C TYR A 186 18.91 4.33 9.40
N GLY A 187 18.95 4.75 10.65
CA GLY A 187 20.12 4.46 11.49
C GLY A 187 20.17 3.01 11.95
N LEU A 188 19.18 2.18 11.56
CA LEU A 188 19.13 0.75 11.83
C LEU A 188 19.48 -0.04 10.56
N PRO A 189 20.34 -1.06 10.64
CA PRO A 189 20.69 -1.86 9.47
C PRO A 189 19.45 -2.51 8.86
N LEU A 190 19.35 -2.45 7.53
CA LEU A 190 18.41 -3.26 6.76
C LEU A 190 18.78 -4.73 6.98
N TYR A 191 17.93 -5.50 7.59
CA TYR A 191 18.05 -6.96 7.69
C TYR A 191 17.53 -7.60 6.41
#